data_fb5ae1f05a7e062609ee3dafd290b0bc
#
_entry.id   fb5ae1f05a7e062609ee3dafd290b0bc
#
_cell.length_a   1.000
_cell.length_b   1.000
_cell.length_c   1.000
_cell.angle_alpha   90.00
_cell.angle_beta   90.00
_cell.angle_gamma   90.00
#
_symmetry.space_group_name_H-M   'P 1'
#
loop_
_entity.id
_entity.type
_entity.pdbx_description
1 polymer ?
#
loop_
_entity_poly.entity_id
_entity_poly.type
_entity_poly.pdbx_seq_one_letter_code
_entity_poly.pdbx_strand_id
1 'polypeptide(L)'
;MEIIKNIQKIVSNAIITIAGISKIEKLNDHESNGQENQGMIIELSENNQTVNITVGLILISHISAKNIVEEMYQNISHVFKKEKLNLGSLTIYIKGTK
;
A
#
# COMPACT_ATOMS: atom_id res chain seq x y z
N MET A 1 -14.26 7.48 6.04
CA MET A 1 -13.97 7.44 7.47
C MET A 1 -12.55 7.94 7.71
N GLU A 2 -12.38 8.72 8.76
CA GLU A 2 -11.07 9.31 9.07
C GLU A 2 -9.99 8.27 9.34
N ILE A 3 -10.36 7.17 10.00
CA ILE A 3 -9.37 6.14 10.33
C ILE A 3 -8.77 5.53 9.06
N ILE A 4 -9.59 5.29 8.04
CA ILE A 4 -9.09 4.75 6.79
C ILE A 4 -8.20 5.76 6.08
N LYS A 5 -8.59 7.03 6.07
CA LYS A 5 -7.77 8.07 5.46
C LYS A 5 -6.43 8.22 6.15
N ASN A 6 -6.42 8.12 7.48
CA ASN A 6 -5.18 8.18 8.23
C ASN A 6 -4.26 7.00 7.89
N ILE A 7 -4.84 5.81 7.78
CA ILE A 7 -4.06 4.63 7.43
C ILE A 7 -3.53 4.74 6.01
N GLN A 8 -4.35 5.23 5.06
CA GLN A 8 -3.88 5.47 3.70
C GLN A 8 -2.70 6.41 3.67
N LYS A 9 -2.75 7.47 4.46
CA LYS A 9 -1.66 8.43 4.53
C LYS A 9 -0.38 7.79 5.09
N ILE A 10 -0.53 7.02 6.15
CA ILE A 10 0.61 6.31 6.76
C ILE A 10 1.26 5.38 5.76
N VAL A 11 0.43 4.59 5.06
CA VAL A 11 0.92 3.62 4.08
C VAL A 11 1.57 4.34 2.89
N SER A 12 0.93 5.40 2.39
CA SER A 12 1.48 6.17 1.27
C SER A 12 2.85 6.75 1.62
N ASN A 13 2.99 7.29 2.82
CA ASN A 13 4.27 7.84 3.26
C ASN A 13 5.34 6.75 3.35
N ALA A 14 4.97 5.57 3.84
CA ALA A 14 5.91 4.47 3.91
C ALA A 14 6.36 4.00 2.53
N ILE A 15 5.43 3.99 1.57
CA ILE A 15 5.73 3.56 0.20
C ILE A 15 6.64 4.56 -0.52
N ILE A 16 6.35 5.84 -0.37
CA ILE A 16 7.10 6.90 -1.05
C ILE A 16 8.58 6.88 -0.69
N THR A 17 8.92 6.45 0.50
CA THR A 17 10.31 6.42 0.94
C THR A 17 11.11 5.26 0.34
N ILE A 18 10.48 4.34 -0.35
CA ILE A 18 11.16 3.17 -0.90
C ILE A 18 11.71 3.49 -2.28
N ALA A 19 13.02 3.39 -2.42
CA ALA A 19 13.66 3.52 -3.72
C ALA A 19 13.20 2.37 -4.63
N GLY A 20 12.93 2.67 -5.88
CA GLY A 20 12.49 1.65 -6.83
C GLY A 20 11.01 1.70 -7.13
N ILE A 21 10.23 2.44 -6.35
CA ILE A 21 8.82 2.66 -6.64
C ILE A 21 8.68 3.99 -7.36
N SER A 22 8.11 3.95 -8.57
CA SER A 22 7.90 5.17 -9.35
C SER A 22 6.67 5.91 -8.89
N LYS A 23 5.55 5.19 -8.73
CA LYS A 23 4.31 5.80 -8.27
C LYS A 23 3.30 4.72 -7.90
N ILE A 24 2.25 5.16 -7.21
CA ILE A 24 1.08 4.33 -6.94
C ILE A 24 0.13 4.51 -8.12
N GLU A 25 -0.34 3.39 -8.67
CA GLU A 25 -1.19 3.40 -9.85
C GLU A 25 -2.57 2.85 -9.51
N LYS A 26 -3.62 3.37 -10.15
CA LYS A 26 -4.97 2.89 -9.90
C LYS A 26 -5.08 1.39 -10.14
N LEU A 27 -5.97 0.74 -9.40
CA LEU A 27 -6.06 -0.72 -9.39
C LEU A 27 -6.89 -1.27 -10.53
N ASN A 28 -7.81 -0.48 -11.10
CA ASN A 28 -8.58 -0.92 -12.26
C ASN A 28 -8.65 0.19 -13.28
N ASP A 29 -9.07 -0.16 -14.52
CA ASP A 29 -9.14 0.79 -15.62
C ASP A 29 -10.47 1.50 -15.70
N HIS A 30 -11.44 1.11 -14.90
CA HIS A 30 -12.75 1.73 -14.87
C HIS A 30 -12.80 2.83 -13.83
N GLU A 31 -13.51 3.89 -14.14
CA GLU A 31 -13.71 4.92 -13.15
C GLU A 31 -14.56 4.36 -12.01
N SER A 32 -14.12 4.59 -10.82
CA SER A 32 -14.90 4.27 -9.64
C SER A 32 -14.69 5.39 -8.63
N ASN A 33 -15.65 5.54 -7.74
CA ASN A 33 -15.54 6.55 -6.70
C ASN A 33 -14.89 5.99 -5.44
N GLY A 34 -14.32 4.80 -5.52
CA GLY A 34 -13.76 4.13 -4.38
C GLY A 34 -12.26 4.22 -4.31
N GLN A 35 -11.71 3.43 -3.41
CA GLN A 35 -10.28 3.39 -3.15
C GLN A 35 -9.48 2.91 -4.37
N GLU A 36 -10.10 2.14 -5.25
CA GLU A 36 -9.43 1.61 -6.44
C GLU A 36 -8.87 2.70 -7.33
N ASN A 37 -9.55 3.85 -7.40
CA ASN A 37 -9.07 4.98 -8.20
C ASN A 37 -7.80 5.59 -7.63
N GLN A 38 -7.56 5.40 -6.35
CA GLN A 38 -6.37 5.92 -5.69
C GLN A 38 -5.24 4.91 -5.67
N GLY A 39 -5.48 3.70 -6.20
CA GLY A 39 -4.47 2.67 -6.24
C GLY A 39 -4.22 1.96 -4.93
N MET A 40 -5.09 2.17 -3.94
CA MET A 40 -4.90 1.58 -2.62
C MET A 40 -6.24 1.28 -1.97
N ILE A 41 -6.42 0.04 -1.56
CA ILE A 41 -7.62 -0.39 -0.83
C ILE A 41 -7.20 -0.76 0.58
N ILE A 42 -7.85 -0.16 1.56
CA ILE A 42 -7.62 -0.43 2.97
C ILE A 42 -8.86 -1.10 3.54
N GLU A 43 -8.68 -2.26 4.13
CA GLU A 43 -9.76 -2.97 4.80
C GLU A 43 -9.37 -3.18 6.26
N LEU A 44 -10.31 -2.86 7.15
CA LEU A 44 -10.10 -3.00 8.58
C LEU A 44 -10.89 -4.17 9.13
N SER A 45 -10.31 -4.87 10.09
CA SER A 45 -11.05 -5.87 10.87
C SER A 45 -12.10 -5.19 11.74
N GLU A 46 -12.99 -6.01 12.31
CA GLU A 46 -14.07 -5.49 13.15
C GLU A 46 -13.55 -4.69 14.34
N ASN A 47 -12.42 -5.07 14.88
CA ASN A 47 -11.85 -4.37 16.04
C ASN A 47 -10.94 -3.21 15.65
N ASN A 48 -10.84 -2.88 14.35
CA ASN A 48 -10.02 -1.80 13.81
C ASN A 48 -8.53 -1.93 14.15
N GLN A 49 -8.06 -3.15 14.37
CA GLN A 49 -6.65 -3.38 14.71
C GLN A 49 -5.87 -4.08 13.62
N THR A 50 -6.53 -4.90 12.80
CA THR A 50 -5.86 -5.59 11.71
C THR A 50 -6.22 -4.94 10.40
N VAL A 51 -5.20 -4.64 9.59
CA VAL A 51 -5.35 -3.90 8.34
C VAL A 51 -4.91 -4.78 7.19
N ASN A 52 -5.76 -4.91 6.18
CA ASN A 52 -5.44 -5.57 4.93
C ASN A 52 -5.30 -4.51 3.86
N ILE A 53 -4.22 -4.58 3.09
CA ILE A 53 -3.87 -3.55 2.12
C ILE A 53 -3.74 -4.18 0.74
N THR A 54 -4.35 -3.54 -0.25
CA THR A 54 -4.14 -3.86 -1.66
C THR A 54 -3.68 -2.59 -2.34
N VAL A 55 -2.57 -2.65 -3.08
CA VAL A 55 -1.99 -1.47 -3.70
C VAL A 55 -1.47 -1.80 -5.09
N GLY A 56 -1.64 -0.87 -6.02
CA GLY A 56 -1.08 -0.96 -7.37
C GLY A 56 0.16 -0.07 -7.49
N LEU A 57 1.21 -0.57 -8.10
CA LEU A 57 2.48 0.13 -8.21
C LEU A 57 3.04 0.10 -9.62
N ILE A 58 3.73 1.19 -9.96
CA ILE A 58 4.66 1.22 -11.09
C ILE A 58 6.06 1.23 -10.49
N LEU A 59 6.89 0.31 -10.94
CA LEU A 59 8.26 0.20 -10.44
C LEU A 59 9.24 0.82 -11.43
N ILE A 60 10.41 1.19 -10.92
CA ILE A 60 11.51 1.62 -11.77
C ILE A 60 12.14 0.37 -12.39
N SER A 61 12.48 0.44 -13.67
CA SER A 61 13.08 -0.68 -14.40
C SER A 61 14.36 -1.17 -13.71
N HIS A 62 14.59 -2.48 -13.83
CA HIS A 62 15.80 -3.14 -13.30
C HIS A 62 15.85 -3.25 -11.77
N ILE A 63 14.73 -2.95 -11.12
CA ILE A 63 14.61 -3.13 -9.67
C ILE A 63 13.95 -4.47 -9.38
N SER A 64 14.44 -5.18 -8.36
CA SER A 64 13.85 -6.45 -7.97
C SER A 64 12.51 -6.24 -7.30
N ALA A 65 11.44 -6.74 -7.93
CA ALA A 65 10.10 -6.66 -7.34
C ALA A 65 10.04 -7.36 -5.98
N LYS A 66 10.73 -8.49 -5.85
CA LYS A 66 10.75 -9.22 -4.60
C LYS A 66 11.33 -8.38 -3.46
N ASN A 67 12.42 -7.68 -3.72
CA ASN A 67 13.04 -6.84 -2.71
C ASN A 67 12.14 -5.66 -2.33
N ILE A 68 11.46 -5.08 -3.31
CA ILE A 68 10.51 -3.99 -3.07
C ILE A 68 9.38 -4.47 -2.16
N VAL A 69 8.80 -5.64 -2.45
CA VAL A 69 7.71 -6.19 -1.65
C VAL A 69 8.16 -6.43 -0.21
N GLU A 70 9.34 -7.02 -0.03
CA GLU A 70 9.88 -7.27 1.31
C GLU A 70 10.08 -5.97 2.07
N GLU A 71 10.64 -4.96 1.42
CA GLU A 71 10.88 -3.67 2.04
C GLU A 71 9.58 -2.99 2.43
N MET A 72 8.57 -3.04 1.55
CA MET A 72 7.25 -2.50 1.86
C MET A 72 6.65 -3.16 3.08
N TYR A 73 6.70 -4.48 3.11
CA TYR A 73 6.15 -5.23 4.24
C TYR A 73 6.81 -4.79 5.54
N GLN A 74 8.14 -4.71 5.54
CA GLN A 74 8.89 -4.31 6.73
C GLN A 74 8.56 -2.88 7.15
N ASN A 75 8.53 -1.96 6.20
CA ASN A 75 8.28 -0.55 6.52
C ASN A 75 6.87 -0.33 7.05
N ILE A 76 5.89 -0.94 6.41
CA ILE A 76 4.50 -0.79 6.82
C ILE A 76 4.28 -1.44 8.19
N SER A 77 4.82 -2.64 8.39
CA SER A 77 4.73 -3.33 9.67
C SER A 77 5.33 -2.51 10.80
N HIS A 78 6.48 -1.88 10.51
CA HIS A 78 7.16 -1.05 11.51
C HIS A 78 6.32 0.16 11.93
N VAL A 79 5.77 0.86 10.94
CA VAL A 79 4.93 2.04 11.22
C VAL A 79 3.66 1.63 11.94
N PHE A 80 3.03 0.53 11.50
CA PHE A 80 1.80 0.04 12.13
C PHE A 80 2.03 -0.32 13.59
N LYS A 81 3.18 -0.88 13.89
CA LYS A 81 3.51 -1.24 15.28
C LYS A 81 3.46 -0.02 16.19
N LYS A 82 3.96 1.11 15.70
CA LYS A 82 3.92 2.37 16.45
C LYS A 82 2.48 2.85 16.66
N GLU A 83 1.59 2.53 15.73
CA GLU A 83 0.20 2.95 15.79
C GLU A 83 -0.71 1.90 16.42
N LYS A 84 -0.11 0.84 16.96
CA LYS A 84 -0.85 -0.28 17.58
C LYS A 84 -1.77 -0.98 16.61
N LEU A 85 -1.35 -1.06 15.33
CA LEU A 85 -2.05 -1.76 14.29
C LEU A 85 -1.27 -3.00 13.89
N ASN A 86 -1.98 -3.98 13.33
CA ASN A 86 -1.37 -5.19 12.79
C ASN A 86 -1.58 -5.22 11.28
N LEU A 87 -0.54 -5.59 10.55
CA LEU A 87 -0.65 -5.80 9.12
C LEU A 87 -1.14 -7.23 8.90
N GLY A 88 -2.37 -7.37 8.42
CA GLY A 88 -2.96 -8.67 8.16
C GLY A 88 -2.49 -9.25 6.84
N SER A 89 -2.68 -8.51 5.75
CA SER A 89 -2.22 -8.94 4.44
C SER A 89 -1.77 -7.72 3.64
N LEU A 90 -0.84 -7.95 2.73
CA LEU A 90 -0.37 -6.93 1.81
C LEU A 90 -0.36 -7.54 0.41
N THR A 91 -1.27 -7.08 -0.43
CA THR A 91 -1.37 -7.54 -1.82
C THR A 91 -0.89 -6.41 -2.72
N ILE A 92 0.05 -6.72 -3.58
CA ILE A 92 0.67 -5.73 -4.45
C ILE A 92 0.48 -6.15 -5.89
N TYR A 93 -0.13 -5.26 -6.67
CA TYR A 93 -0.25 -5.44 -8.12
C TYR A 93 0.79 -4.56 -8.80
N ILE A 94 1.72 -5.18 -9.48
CA ILE A 94 2.71 -4.44 -10.25
C ILE A 94 2.09 -4.16 -11.60
N LYS A 95 1.75 -2.90 -11.83
CA LYS A 95 1.00 -2.49 -13.01
C LYS A 95 1.91 -2.17 -14.18
N GLY A 96 3.21 -2.05 -13.93
CA GLY A 96 4.17 -1.80 -14.99
C GLY A 96 5.50 -1.37 -14.43
N THR A 97 6.45 -1.17 -15.35
CA THR A 97 7.78 -0.64 -15.00
C THR A 97 8.05 0.59 -15.85
N LYS A 98 8.96 1.41 -15.35
CA LYS A 98 9.25 2.67 -16.01
C LYS A 98 10.72 2.82 -16.31
#